data_00e907a232a75898cab73c0afd5fe3c1
#
_entry.id   00e907a232a75898cab73c0afd5fe3c1
#
_cell.length_a   1.000
_cell.length_b   1.000
_cell.length_c   1.000
_cell.angle_alpha   90.00
_cell.angle_beta   90.00
_cell.angle_gamma   90.00
#
_symmetry.space_group_name_H-M   'P 1'
#
loop_
_entity.id
_entity.type
_entity.pdbx_description
1 polymer ?
#
loop_
_entity_poly.entity_id
_entity_poly.type
_entity_poly.pdbx_seq_one_letter_code
_entity_poly.pdbx_strand_id
1 'polypeptide(L)'
;MGISASQYGNIMEKYDRTRMKNQRILDERTASIHKEIPEIEKLQGEIIHLSFQQARSELLQPDSASSTAAQYMLHMKELAEKKQDLLEKHGYPRDYLSPIYSCPDCHDTGYIGSKPCHCLTKAQADFLYANANLSDILLEENFDTFRSDYYDDTTVDDNLSLTPKENITKLRDICLDFIR
;
A
#
# COMPACT_ATOMS: atom_id res chain seq x y z
N MET A 1 24.28 -4.69 7.07
CA MET A 1 23.64 -5.54 8.12
C MET A 1 22.25 -5.86 7.64
N GLY A 2 21.86 -7.14 7.55
CA GLY A 2 20.51 -7.56 7.16
C GLY A 2 19.73 -8.07 8.38
N ILE A 3 18.41 -8.05 8.29
CA ILE A 3 17.53 -8.68 9.29
C ILE A 3 17.71 -10.20 9.23
N SER A 4 17.59 -10.88 10.38
CA SER A 4 17.61 -12.35 10.45
C SER A 4 16.32 -12.95 9.88
N ALA A 5 16.34 -14.25 9.56
CA ALA A 5 15.16 -14.98 9.08
C ALA A 5 13.98 -14.90 10.08
N SER A 6 14.26 -14.99 11.38
CA SER A 6 13.23 -14.84 12.43
C SER A 6 12.63 -13.44 12.48
N GLN A 7 13.45 -12.40 12.34
CA GLN A 7 13.00 -11.02 12.30
C GLN A 7 12.15 -10.73 11.06
N TYR A 8 12.58 -11.27 9.92
CA TYR A 8 11.80 -11.22 8.69
C TYR A 8 10.43 -11.91 8.86
N GLY A 9 10.40 -13.09 9.49
CA GLY A 9 9.15 -13.79 9.81
C GLY A 9 8.19 -12.94 10.63
N ASN A 10 8.67 -12.23 11.64
CA ASN A 10 7.85 -11.33 12.46
C ASN A 10 7.26 -10.15 11.64
N ILE A 11 8.02 -9.64 10.67
CA ILE A 11 7.50 -8.60 9.77
C ILE A 11 6.40 -9.18 8.89
N MET A 12 6.63 -10.34 8.26
CA MET A 12 5.64 -10.97 7.38
C MET A 12 4.36 -11.35 8.13
N GLU A 13 4.45 -11.78 9.38
CA GLU A 13 3.28 -12.04 10.22
C GLU A 13 2.40 -10.79 10.40
N LYS A 14 2.98 -9.58 10.50
CA LYS A 14 2.21 -8.33 10.54
C LYS A 14 1.44 -8.10 9.23
N TYR A 15 2.05 -8.42 8.08
CA TYR A 15 1.38 -8.35 6.78
C TYR A 15 0.19 -9.32 6.70
N ASP A 16 0.38 -10.56 7.16
CA ASP A 16 -0.68 -11.56 7.20
C ASP A 16 -1.84 -11.11 8.10
N ARG A 17 -1.54 -10.61 9.29
CA ARG A 17 -2.55 -10.06 10.20
C ARG A 17 -3.30 -8.87 9.60
N THR A 18 -2.61 -8.00 8.87
CA THR A 18 -3.22 -6.85 8.19
C THR A 18 -4.17 -7.33 7.09
N ARG A 19 -3.76 -8.27 6.24
CA ARG A 19 -4.62 -8.86 5.21
C ARG A 19 -5.85 -9.52 5.81
N MET A 20 -5.68 -10.34 6.84
CA MET A 20 -6.81 -10.99 7.54
C MET A 20 -7.77 -9.98 8.15
N LYS A 21 -7.26 -8.90 8.76
CA LYS A 21 -8.09 -7.82 9.30
C LYS A 21 -8.88 -7.12 8.19
N ASN A 22 -8.20 -6.74 7.10
CA ASN A 22 -8.82 -6.05 5.97
C ASN A 22 -9.89 -6.94 5.29
N GLN A 23 -9.60 -8.23 5.13
CA GLN A 23 -10.57 -9.19 4.61
C GLN A 23 -11.80 -9.31 5.51
N ARG A 24 -11.61 -9.42 6.82
CA ARG A 24 -12.76 -9.47 7.76
C ARG A 24 -13.64 -8.23 7.68
N ILE A 25 -13.03 -7.05 7.58
CA ILE A 25 -13.80 -5.80 7.43
C ILE A 25 -14.61 -5.84 6.12
N LEU A 26 -14.02 -6.32 5.02
CA LEU A 26 -14.72 -6.45 3.74
C LEU A 26 -15.85 -7.47 3.81
N ASP A 27 -15.66 -8.60 4.47
CA ASP A 27 -16.67 -9.63 4.66
C ASP A 27 -17.86 -9.10 5.51
N GLU A 28 -17.57 -8.37 6.59
CA GLU A 28 -18.58 -7.72 7.44
C GLU A 28 -19.39 -6.68 6.65
N ARG A 29 -18.72 -5.82 5.83
CA ARG A 29 -19.38 -4.87 4.94
C ARG A 29 -20.25 -5.57 3.91
N THR A 30 -19.73 -6.62 3.29
CA THR A 30 -20.46 -7.40 2.28
C THR A 30 -21.71 -8.05 2.89
N ALA A 31 -21.60 -8.67 4.05
CA ALA A 31 -22.73 -9.26 4.75
C ALA A 31 -23.80 -8.23 5.15
N SER A 32 -23.38 -7.03 5.54
CA SER A 32 -24.31 -5.93 5.87
C SER A 32 -25.06 -5.45 4.61
N ILE A 33 -24.32 -5.21 3.52
CA ILE A 33 -24.90 -4.74 2.25
C ILE A 33 -25.84 -5.78 1.64
N HIS A 34 -25.51 -7.08 1.69
CA HIS A 34 -26.41 -8.13 1.18
C HIS A 34 -27.75 -8.20 1.94
N LYS A 35 -27.74 -7.87 3.23
CA LYS A 35 -29.00 -7.77 4.02
C LYS A 35 -29.81 -6.53 3.66
N GLU A 36 -29.14 -5.41 3.43
CA GLU A 36 -29.78 -4.12 3.15
C GLU A 36 -30.21 -4.00 1.68
N ILE A 37 -29.40 -4.50 0.74
CA ILE A 37 -29.61 -4.42 -0.70
C ILE A 37 -29.50 -5.82 -1.32
N PRO A 38 -30.55 -6.66 -1.24
CA PRO A 38 -30.50 -8.05 -1.74
C PRO A 38 -30.22 -8.17 -3.26
N GLU A 39 -30.46 -7.08 -4.02
CA GLU A 39 -30.13 -7.03 -5.43
C GLU A 39 -28.61 -7.13 -5.68
N ILE A 40 -27.79 -6.59 -4.78
CA ILE A 40 -26.32 -6.68 -4.88
C ILE A 40 -25.87 -8.14 -4.69
N GLU A 41 -26.49 -8.89 -3.80
CA GLU A 41 -26.20 -10.32 -3.62
C GLU A 41 -26.50 -11.11 -4.92
N LYS A 42 -27.63 -10.83 -5.58
CA LYS A 42 -27.99 -11.46 -6.86
C LYS A 42 -26.98 -11.13 -7.95
N LEU A 43 -26.62 -9.85 -8.11
CA LEU A 43 -25.60 -9.43 -9.07
C LEU A 43 -24.23 -10.09 -8.79
N GLN A 44 -23.86 -10.25 -7.53
CA GLN A 44 -22.62 -10.95 -7.16
C GLN A 44 -22.68 -12.43 -7.56
N GLY A 45 -23.84 -13.09 -7.39
CA GLY A 45 -24.07 -14.45 -7.86
C GLY A 45 -23.96 -14.58 -9.39
N GLU A 46 -24.51 -13.62 -10.14
CA GLU A 46 -24.41 -13.58 -11.61
C GLU A 46 -22.95 -13.40 -12.06
N ILE A 47 -22.20 -12.51 -11.42
CA ILE A 47 -20.76 -12.29 -11.65
C ILE A 47 -19.96 -13.58 -11.45
N ILE A 48 -20.19 -14.28 -10.34
CA ILE A 48 -19.52 -15.55 -10.03
C ILE A 48 -19.88 -16.62 -11.06
N HIS A 49 -21.16 -16.73 -11.44
CA HIS A 49 -21.62 -17.70 -12.42
C HIS A 49 -20.99 -17.46 -13.80
N LEU A 50 -20.96 -16.22 -14.28
CA LEU A 50 -20.31 -15.84 -15.53
C LEU A 50 -18.81 -16.11 -15.50
N SER A 51 -18.13 -15.79 -14.41
CA SER A 51 -16.69 -16.07 -14.25
C SER A 51 -16.39 -17.56 -14.33
N PHE A 52 -17.23 -18.39 -13.73
CA PHE A 52 -17.11 -19.85 -13.79
C PHE A 52 -17.36 -20.37 -15.21
N GLN A 53 -18.38 -19.86 -15.92
CA GLN A 53 -18.66 -20.24 -17.29
C GLN A 53 -17.50 -19.89 -18.22
N GLN A 54 -16.92 -18.70 -18.06
CA GLN A 54 -15.75 -18.27 -18.86
C GLN A 54 -14.56 -19.17 -18.62
N ALA A 55 -14.19 -19.42 -17.36
CA ALA A 55 -13.07 -20.31 -17.02
C ALA A 55 -13.27 -21.73 -17.59
N ARG A 56 -14.51 -22.25 -17.53
CA ARG A 56 -14.85 -23.54 -18.11
C ARG A 56 -14.71 -23.56 -19.64
N SER A 57 -15.15 -22.48 -20.32
CA SER A 57 -15.03 -22.34 -21.75
C SER A 57 -13.58 -22.30 -22.23
N GLU A 58 -12.72 -21.55 -21.52
CA GLU A 58 -11.29 -21.47 -21.80
C GLU A 58 -10.59 -22.84 -21.68
N LEU A 59 -10.98 -23.65 -20.70
CA LEU A 59 -10.40 -24.97 -20.48
C LEU A 59 -10.88 -26.00 -21.52
N LEU A 60 -12.14 -25.92 -21.96
CA LEU A 60 -12.73 -26.94 -22.82
C LEU A 60 -12.62 -26.59 -24.33
N GLN A 61 -12.55 -25.31 -24.67
CA GLN A 61 -12.56 -24.83 -26.06
C GLN A 61 -11.60 -23.64 -26.27
N PRO A 62 -10.28 -23.83 -26.17
CA PRO A 62 -9.31 -22.74 -26.25
C PRO A 62 -9.36 -21.97 -27.58
N ASP A 63 -9.70 -22.60 -28.67
CA ASP A 63 -9.72 -21.99 -30.00
C ASP A 63 -10.91 -21.04 -30.25
N SER A 64 -12.01 -21.19 -29.50
CA SER A 64 -13.20 -20.32 -29.61
C SER A 64 -13.25 -19.24 -28.52
N ALA A 65 -12.33 -19.23 -27.56
CA ALA A 65 -12.36 -18.35 -26.40
C ALA A 65 -12.21 -16.86 -26.76
N SER A 66 -11.54 -16.51 -27.85
CA SER A 66 -11.27 -15.10 -28.16
C SER A 66 -12.51 -14.29 -28.59
N SER A 67 -13.48 -14.89 -29.28
CA SER A 67 -14.71 -14.19 -29.68
C SER A 67 -15.69 -14.01 -28.50
N THR A 68 -15.68 -14.95 -27.56
CA THR A 68 -16.56 -14.94 -26.38
C THR A 68 -16.01 -14.04 -25.29
N ALA A 69 -14.69 -13.86 -25.22
CA ALA A 69 -14.02 -13.04 -24.21
C ALA A 69 -14.46 -11.56 -24.23
N ALA A 70 -14.64 -10.98 -25.42
CA ALA A 70 -15.07 -9.57 -25.53
C ALA A 70 -16.50 -9.36 -24.99
N GLN A 71 -17.42 -10.28 -25.30
CA GLN A 71 -18.79 -10.23 -24.80
C GLN A 71 -18.84 -10.46 -23.28
N TYR A 72 -18.03 -11.38 -22.78
CA TYR A 72 -17.86 -11.61 -21.35
C TYR A 72 -17.38 -10.36 -20.62
N MET A 73 -16.32 -9.72 -21.12
CA MET A 73 -15.77 -8.49 -20.53
C MET A 73 -16.80 -7.35 -20.50
N LEU A 74 -17.58 -7.19 -21.57
CA LEU A 74 -18.64 -6.18 -21.64
C LEU A 74 -19.71 -6.45 -20.57
N HIS A 75 -20.20 -7.69 -20.50
CA HIS A 75 -21.23 -8.06 -19.52
C HIS A 75 -20.74 -7.94 -18.08
N MET A 76 -19.50 -8.34 -17.78
CA MET A 76 -18.87 -8.16 -16.47
C MET A 76 -18.81 -6.68 -16.10
N LYS A 77 -18.47 -5.81 -17.05
CA LYS A 77 -18.42 -4.36 -16.83
C LYS A 77 -19.82 -3.81 -16.52
N GLU A 78 -20.84 -4.21 -17.26
CA GLU A 78 -22.23 -3.79 -17.01
C GLU A 78 -22.73 -4.21 -15.62
N LEU A 79 -22.42 -5.44 -15.19
CA LEU A 79 -22.78 -5.91 -13.84
C LEU A 79 -22.03 -5.17 -12.73
N ALA A 80 -20.75 -4.88 -12.97
CA ALA A 80 -19.94 -4.08 -12.03
C ALA A 80 -20.47 -2.65 -11.89
N GLU A 81 -20.83 -2.01 -13.01
CA GLU A 81 -21.45 -0.67 -13.02
C GLU A 81 -22.80 -0.68 -12.29
N LYS A 82 -23.68 -1.64 -12.57
CA LYS A 82 -24.96 -1.79 -11.87
C LYS A 82 -24.77 -1.94 -10.35
N LYS A 83 -23.79 -2.73 -9.92
CA LYS A 83 -23.47 -2.90 -8.50
C LYS A 83 -23.03 -1.59 -7.87
N GLN A 84 -22.17 -0.82 -8.55
CA GLN A 84 -21.69 0.48 -8.08
C GLN A 84 -22.83 1.51 -8.00
N ASP A 85 -23.71 1.55 -8.99
CA ASP A 85 -24.87 2.46 -9.03
C ASP A 85 -25.87 2.15 -7.92
N LEU A 86 -26.07 0.86 -7.59
CA LEU A 86 -26.91 0.46 -6.45
C LEU A 86 -26.30 0.92 -5.12
N LEU A 87 -24.99 0.79 -4.94
CA LEU A 87 -24.31 1.29 -3.74
C LEU A 87 -24.50 2.80 -3.59
N GLU A 88 -24.25 3.56 -4.66
CA GLU A 88 -24.38 5.02 -4.67
C GLU A 88 -25.81 5.46 -4.40
N LYS A 89 -26.80 4.79 -5.00
CA LYS A 89 -28.24 5.05 -4.78
C LYS A 89 -28.65 4.86 -3.32
N HIS A 90 -28.01 3.95 -2.60
CA HIS A 90 -28.24 3.71 -1.17
C HIS A 90 -27.31 4.52 -0.26
N GLY A 91 -26.55 5.47 -0.78
CA GLY A 91 -25.69 6.37 -0.01
C GLY A 91 -24.31 5.81 0.35
N TYR A 92 -23.90 4.70 -0.25
CA TYR A 92 -22.56 4.13 -0.08
C TYR A 92 -21.61 4.59 -1.17
N PRO A 93 -20.30 4.70 -0.88
CA PRO A 93 -19.28 4.90 -1.92
C PRO A 93 -19.32 3.78 -2.97
N ARG A 94 -19.03 4.13 -4.23
CA ARG A 94 -19.00 3.14 -5.35
C ARG A 94 -18.01 2.01 -5.12
N ASP A 95 -16.94 2.28 -4.38
CA ASP A 95 -15.86 1.34 -4.02
C ASP A 95 -16.03 0.67 -2.65
N TYR A 96 -17.19 0.84 -1.99
CA TYR A 96 -17.43 0.36 -0.63
C TYR A 96 -17.18 -1.13 -0.42
N LEU A 97 -17.43 -1.94 -1.45
CA LEU A 97 -17.16 -3.38 -1.50
C LEU A 97 -15.90 -3.75 -2.27
N SER A 98 -15.01 -2.79 -2.48
CA SER A 98 -13.69 -3.05 -3.07
C SER A 98 -12.71 -3.58 -2.02
N PRO A 99 -11.70 -4.37 -2.43
CA PRO A 99 -10.64 -4.84 -1.53
C PRO A 99 -9.97 -3.69 -0.79
N ILE A 100 -9.71 -3.90 0.50
CA ILE A 100 -9.08 -2.90 1.39
C ILE A 100 -7.59 -3.23 1.50
N TYR A 101 -6.74 -2.25 1.20
CA TYR A 101 -5.29 -2.40 1.29
C TYR A 101 -4.68 -1.28 2.13
N SER A 102 -3.73 -1.62 2.99
CA SER A 102 -2.92 -0.65 3.73
C SER A 102 -1.80 -0.08 2.84
N CYS A 103 -1.28 -0.91 1.94
CA CYS A 103 -0.37 -0.50 0.88
C CYS A 103 -1.00 -0.79 -0.48
N PRO A 104 -1.37 0.23 -1.27
CA PRO A 104 -2.01 0.04 -2.57
C PRO A 104 -1.07 -0.58 -3.62
N ASP A 105 0.26 -0.37 -3.49
CA ASP A 105 1.21 -0.80 -4.51
C ASP A 105 1.45 -2.32 -4.50
N CYS A 106 1.56 -2.90 -3.31
CA CYS A 106 1.80 -4.34 -3.18
C CYS A 106 0.57 -5.12 -2.67
N HIS A 107 -0.54 -4.46 -2.43
CA HIS A 107 -1.76 -5.07 -1.87
C HIS A 107 -1.47 -5.87 -0.58
N ASP A 108 -0.68 -5.27 0.31
CA ASP A 108 -0.27 -5.85 1.59
C ASP A 108 0.49 -7.20 1.48
N THR A 109 1.15 -7.46 0.34
CA THR A 109 2.02 -8.64 0.18
C THR A 109 3.47 -8.37 0.59
N GLY A 110 3.87 -7.10 0.62
CA GLY A 110 5.25 -6.66 0.81
C GLY A 110 6.11 -6.73 -0.45
N TYR A 111 5.57 -7.25 -1.58
CA TYR A 111 6.31 -7.44 -2.82
C TYR A 111 5.52 -6.97 -4.05
N ILE A 112 6.25 -6.47 -5.05
CA ILE A 112 5.76 -6.17 -6.38
C ILE A 112 6.53 -7.08 -7.34
N GLY A 113 5.89 -8.18 -7.78
CA GLY A 113 6.58 -9.27 -8.48
C GLY A 113 7.65 -9.90 -7.58
N SER A 114 8.92 -9.88 -8.01
CA SER A 114 10.06 -10.40 -7.25
C SER A 114 10.80 -9.33 -6.42
N LYS A 115 10.38 -8.06 -6.50
CA LYS A 115 11.05 -6.94 -5.81
C LYS A 115 10.33 -6.59 -4.51
N PRO A 116 11.06 -6.30 -3.41
CA PRO A 116 10.45 -5.80 -2.19
C PRO A 116 9.78 -4.43 -2.46
N CYS A 117 8.58 -4.26 -1.91
CA CYS A 117 7.87 -3.00 -1.96
C CYS A 117 8.50 -2.00 -0.98
N HIS A 118 8.33 -0.70 -1.24
CA HIS A 118 8.80 0.36 -0.33
C HIS A 118 8.27 0.19 1.10
N CYS A 119 7.04 -0.30 1.28
CA CYS A 119 6.47 -0.55 2.59
C CYS A 119 7.23 -1.65 3.36
N LEU A 120 7.71 -2.70 2.68
CA LEU A 120 8.52 -3.76 3.28
C LEU A 120 9.91 -3.23 3.65
N THR A 121 10.55 -2.47 2.77
CA THR A 121 11.84 -1.83 3.05
C THR A 121 11.75 -0.93 4.27
N LYS A 122 10.67 -0.12 4.36
CA LYS A 122 10.40 0.72 5.53
C LYS A 122 10.20 -0.12 6.80
N ALA A 123 9.37 -1.17 6.74
CA ALA A 123 9.12 -2.04 7.90
C ALA A 123 10.41 -2.73 8.41
N GLN A 124 11.32 -3.08 7.51
CA GLN A 124 12.64 -3.62 7.85
C GLN A 124 13.52 -2.57 8.55
N ALA A 125 13.55 -1.34 8.04
CA ALA A 125 14.27 -0.24 8.65
C ALA A 125 13.71 0.09 10.04
N ASP A 126 12.39 0.25 10.16
CA ASP A 126 11.71 0.52 11.44
C ASP A 126 12.02 -0.57 12.49
N PHE A 127 12.07 -1.84 12.06
CA PHE A 127 12.43 -2.96 12.94
C PHE A 127 13.88 -2.88 13.43
N LEU A 128 14.82 -2.52 12.55
CA LEU A 128 16.23 -2.34 12.93
C LEU A 128 16.41 -1.17 13.89
N TYR A 129 15.75 -0.04 13.64
CA TYR A 129 15.80 1.14 14.52
C TYR A 129 15.18 0.86 15.89
N ALA A 130 14.06 0.18 15.97
CA ALA A 130 13.42 -0.19 17.22
C ALA A 130 14.32 -1.09 18.10
N ASN A 131 15.02 -2.05 17.48
CA ASN A 131 15.94 -2.94 18.19
C ASN A 131 17.26 -2.27 18.59
N ALA A 132 17.63 -1.18 17.95
CA ALA A 132 18.84 -0.41 18.29
C ALA A 132 18.57 0.68 19.37
N ASN A 133 17.35 0.79 19.90
CA ASN A 133 16.88 1.88 20.79
C ASN A 133 17.12 3.28 20.19
N LEU A 134 17.16 3.37 18.87
CA LEU A 134 17.38 4.63 18.15
C LEU A 134 16.08 5.39 17.88
N SER A 135 14.91 4.76 18.09
CA SER A 135 13.63 5.37 17.76
C SER A 135 13.39 6.70 18.47
N ASP A 136 13.71 6.78 19.76
CA ASP A 136 13.52 7.99 20.56
C ASP A 136 14.54 9.07 20.17
N ILE A 137 15.79 8.66 19.92
CA ILE A 137 16.86 9.56 19.46
C ILE A 137 16.51 10.17 18.10
N LEU A 138 15.99 9.37 17.16
CA LEU A 138 15.61 9.87 15.83
C LEU A 138 14.39 10.80 15.84
N LEU A 139 13.52 10.70 16.85
CA LEU A 139 12.43 11.67 17.05
C LEU A 139 12.96 13.02 17.55
N GLU A 140 14.02 13.01 18.34
CA GLU A 140 14.62 14.21 18.92
C GLU A 140 15.74 14.80 18.03
N GLU A 141 16.53 13.94 17.37
CA GLU A 141 17.68 14.31 16.56
C GLU A 141 17.41 14.04 15.07
N ASN A 142 16.81 15.00 14.39
CA ASN A 142 16.48 14.93 12.98
C ASN A 142 16.67 16.29 12.27
N PHE A 143 16.45 16.36 10.97
CA PHE A 143 16.63 17.59 10.20
C PHE A 143 15.65 18.71 10.58
N ASP A 144 14.47 18.39 11.13
CA ASP A 144 13.47 19.39 11.56
C ASP A 144 13.86 20.02 12.89
N THR A 145 14.54 19.27 13.76
CA THR A 145 15.02 19.72 15.06
C THR A 145 16.47 20.22 15.02
N PHE A 146 17.12 20.12 13.86
CA PHE A 146 18.51 20.53 13.67
C PHE A 146 18.69 22.03 13.96
N ARG A 147 19.65 22.35 14.81
CA ARG A 147 19.96 23.71 15.26
C ARG A 147 21.34 24.13 14.76
N SER A 148 21.39 25.12 13.86
CA SER A 148 22.63 25.72 13.38
C SER A 148 23.19 26.81 14.28
N ASP A 149 22.44 27.24 15.31
CA ASP A 149 22.83 28.29 16.26
C ASP A 149 23.92 27.87 17.26
N TYR A 150 24.23 26.58 17.34
CA TYR A 150 25.39 26.07 18.10
C TYR A 150 26.74 26.30 17.39
N TYR A 151 26.72 26.66 16.11
CA TYR A 151 27.93 26.84 15.33
C TYR A 151 28.31 28.33 15.25
N ASP A 152 29.65 28.62 15.32
CA ASP A 152 30.15 29.98 15.20
C ASP A 152 29.82 30.60 13.83
N ASP A 153 29.34 31.85 13.82
CA ASP A 153 29.02 32.61 12.62
C ASP A 153 29.94 33.84 12.43
N THR A 154 30.95 34.00 13.27
CA THR A 154 31.86 35.16 13.26
C THR A 154 33.23 34.86 12.66
N THR A 155 33.74 33.65 12.81
CA THR A 155 35.07 33.23 12.33
C THR A 155 34.96 32.51 11.00
N VAL A 156 35.56 33.07 9.97
CA VAL A 156 35.63 32.43 8.61
C VAL A 156 36.79 31.46 8.56
N ASP A 157 36.57 30.23 8.08
CA ASP A 157 37.63 29.26 7.80
C ASP A 157 38.36 29.64 6.52
N ASP A 158 39.67 29.78 6.59
CA ASP A 158 40.49 30.23 5.46
C ASP A 158 40.44 29.25 4.24
N ASN A 159 40.19 27.97 4.47
CA ASN A 159 40.15 26.96 3.40
C ASN A 159 38.79 26.89 2.72
N LEU A 160 37.71 27.09 3.50
CA LEU A 160 36.35 26.95 3.01
C LEU A 160 35.71 28.28 2.61
N SER A 161 36.32 29.42 3.05
CA SER A 161 35.75 30.78 2.89
C SER A 161 34.32 30.90 3.40
N LEU A 162 33.97 30.11 4.41
CA LEU A 162 32.67 30.06 5.06
C LEU A 162 32.86 30.04 6.57
N THR A 163 31.83 30.53 7.29
CA THR A 163 31.77 30.30 8.74
C THR A 163 31.32 28.84 9.03
N PRO A 164 31.62 28.28 10.21
CA PRO A 164 31.11 26.97 10.61
C PRO A 164 29.60 26.84 10.49
N LYS A 165 28.86 27.88 10.79
CA LYS A 165 27.41 27.93 10.67
C LYS A 165 26.93 27.88 9.22
N GLU A 166 27.55 28.63 8.32
CA GLU A 166 27.26 28.58 6.88
C GLU A 166 27.58 27.22 6.29
N ASN A 167 28.73 26.65 6.66
CA ASN A 167 29.16 25.34 6.17
C ASN A 167 28.18 24.23 6.61
N ILE A 168 27.80 24.16 7.90
CA ILE A 168 26.90 23.11 8.37
C ILE A 168 25.49 23.28 7.79
N THR A 169 25.03 24.53 7.59
CA THR A 169 23.74 24.80 6.91
C THR A 169 23.75 24.29 5.48
N LYS A 170 24.83 24.57 4.73
CA LYS A 170 25.00 24.07 3.36
C LYS A 170 25.07 22.54 3.30
N LEU A 171 25.76 21.90 4.23
CA LEU A 171 25.81 20.43 4.32
C LEU A 171 24.42 19.83 4.60
N ARG A 172 23.66 20.44 5.52
CA ARG A 172 22.27 20.03 5.80
C ARG A 172 21.42 20.09 4.52
N ASP A 173 21.50 21.19 3.77
CA ASP A 173 20.70 21.38 2.57
C ASP A 173 21.08 20.37 1.47
N ILE A 174 22.37 20.04 1.32
CA ILE A 174 22.82 18.95 0.43
C ILE A 174 22.24 17.59 0.86
N CYS A 175 22.23 17.29 2.16
CA CYS A 175 21.63 16.06 2.67
C CYS A 175 20.12 16.00 2.38
N LEU A 176 19.41 17.11 2.59
CA LEU A 176 17.97 17.21 2.30
C LEU A 176 17.65 17.03 0.81
N ASP A 177 18.49 17.57 -0.07
CA ASP A 177 18.32 17.39 -1.52
C ASP A 177 18.60 15.94 -1.97
N PHE A 178 19.50 15.24 -1.27
CA PHE A 178 19.79 13.84 -1.56
C PHE A 178 18.66 12.89 -1.22
N ILE A 179 17.82 13.24 -0.23
CA ILE A 179 16.70 12.39 0.24
C ILE A 179 15.37 12.70 -0.47
N ARG A 180 15.29 13.74 -1.27
CA ARG A 180 14.09 14.10 -2.09
C ARG A 180 14.11 13.38 -3.43
#